data_864589e6c65ba5cc0ffa6c7895853e32
#
_entry.id   864589e6c65ba5cc0ffa6c7895853e32
#
_cell.length_a   1.000
_cell.length_b   1.000
_cell.length_c   1.000
_cell.angle_alpha   90.00
_cell.angle_beta   90.00
_cell.angle_gamma   90.00
#
_symmetry.space_group_name_H-M   'P 1'
#
loop_
_entity.id
_entity.type
_entity.pdbx_description
1 polymer ?
#
loop_
_entity_poly.entity_id
_entity_poly.type
_entity_poly.pdbx_seq_one_letter_code
_entity_poly.pdbx_strand_id
1 'polypeptide(L)'
;LDGCIEFMTLGEQHEMIKSVISILLALYFFEKGINFIPVGSATRRAKEKSVSFEPDESYYIGEKKENPDLAIEVNITSGSIDKLEKYKRFNITEVLFWEKNQLLLYRLKNDNYEQINQSELFPDLDISLLVSCVLMPSIIDARKQFLQGMNQ
;
A
#
# COMPACT_ATOMS: atom_id res chain seq x y z
N LEU A 1 -0.83 13.05 15.27
CA LEU A 1 0.01 11.88 15.03
C LEU A 1 1.48 12.14 15.33
N ASP A 2 1.96 13.33 15.01
CA ASP A 2 3.35 13.70 15.20
C ASP A 2 3.80 13.57 16.67
N GLY A 3 3.00 14.09 17.59
CA GLY A 3 3.33 14.02 19.01
C GLY A 3 3.34 12.61 19.55
N CYS A 4 2.49 11.72 19.02
CA CYS A 4 2.45 10.32 19.41
C CYS A 4 3.64 9.53 18.83
N ILE A 5 4.02 9.84 17.59
CA ILE A 5 5.10 9.13 16.90
C ILE A 5 6.45 9.37 17.57
N GLU A 6 6.66 10.55 18.15
CA GLU A 6 7.93 10.87 18.82
C GLU A 6 8.30 9.88 19.92
N PHE A 7 7.30 9.26 20.54
CA PHE A 7 7.52 8.32 21.66
C PHE A 7 7.41 6.87 21.24
N MET A 8 7.23 6.59 19.94
CA MET A 8 7.11 5.23 19.43
C MET A 8 8.44 4.72 18.91
N THR A 9 8.64 3.41 19.03
CA THR A 9 9.74 2.74 18.34
C THR A 9 9.47 2.75 16.85
N LEU A 10 10.53 2.53 16.04
CA LEU A 10 10.36 2.42 14.59
C LEU A 10 9.42 1.27 14.22
N GLY A 11 9.48 0.16 14.97
CA GLY A 11 8.60 -0.97 14.74
C GLY A 11 7.13 -0.63 14.97
N GLU A 12 6.82 0.14 16.01
CA GLU A 12 5.46 0.57 16.28
C GLU A 12 4.95 1.53 15.22
N GLN A 13 5.80 2.46 14.77
CA GLN A 13 5.44 3.38 13.69
C GLN A 13 5.11 2.62 12.42
N HIS A 14 5.96 1.66 12.07
CA HIS A 14 5.77 0.82 10.90
C HIS A 14 4.42 0.09 10.95
N GLU A 15 4.15 -0.59 12.06
CA GLU A 15 2.90 -1.35 12.22
C GLU A 15 1.67 -0.46 12.22
N MET A 16 1.75 0.70 12.87
CA MET A 16 0.62 1.63 12.93
C MET A 16 0.28 2.16 11.54
N ILE A 17 1.27 2.63 10.81
CA ILE A 17 1.05 3.17 9.45
C ILE A 17 0.53 2.09 8.52
N LYS A 18 1.15 0.91 8.55
CA LYS A 18 0.71 -0.23 7.76
C LYS A 18 -0.76 -0.56 8.02
N SER A 19 -1.14 -0.66 9.29
CA SER A 19 -2.50 -1.02 9.67
C SER A 19 -3.51 0.05 9.25
N VAL A 20 -3.19 1.31 9.41
CA VAL A 20 -4.10 2.39 9.01
C VAL A 20 -4.30 2.42 7.50
N ILE A 21 -3.22 2.25 6.73
CA ILE A 21 -3.34 2.16 5.27
C ILE A 21 -4.26 1.00 4.89
N SER A 22 -4.08 -0.16 5.51
CA SER A 22 -4.91 -1.34 5.23
C SER A 22 -6.38 -1.08 5.54
N ILE A 23 -6.67 -0.44 6.67
CA ILE A 23 -8.04 -0.12 7.06
C ILE A 23 -8.70 0.80 6.04
N LEU A 24 -8.00 1.87 5.65
CA LEU A 24 -8.56 2.85 4.72
C LEU A 24 -8.72 2.27 3.31
N LEU A 25 -7.78 1.45 2.87
CA LEU A 25 -7.91 0.78 1.57
C LEU A 25 -9.07 -0.20 1.57
N ALA A 26 -9.25 -0.98 2.64
CA ALA A 26 -10.39 -1.88 2.74
C ALA A 26 -11.71 -1.10 2.67
N LEU A 27 -11.75 0.04 3.36
CA LEU A 27 -12.91 0.92 3.31
C LEU A 27 -13.19 1.39 1.88
N TYR A 28 -12.15 1.78 1.15
CA TYR A 28 -12.29 2.16 -0.25
C TYR A 28 -12.85 1.01 -1.09
N PHE A 29 -12.30 -0.20 -0.92
CA PHE A 29 -12.77 -1.35 -1.68
C PHE A 29 -14.24 -1.65 -1.39
N PHE A 30 -14.65 -1.61 -0.13
CA PHE A 30 -16.04 -1.84 0.25
C PHE A 30 -16.97 -0.79 -0.34
N GLU A 31 -16.58 0.48 -0.26
CA GLU A 31 -17.43 1.55 -0.77
C GLU A 31 -17.57 1.52 -2.29
N LYS A 32 -16.52 1.09 -2.98
CA LYS A 32 -16.53 1.02 -4.45
C LYS A 32 -17.00 -0.33 -4.98
N GLY A 33 -17.30 -1.29 -4.11
CA GLY A 33 -17.73 -2.62 -4.52
C GLY A 33 -16.64 -3.40 -5.24
N ILE A 34 -15.38 -3.18 -4.88
CA ILE A 34 -14.24 -3.88 -5.48
C ILE A 34 -13.97 -5.15 -4.68
N ASN A 35 -14.06 -6.30 -5.33
CA ASN A 35 -13.67 -7.56 -4.70
C ASN A 35 -12.15 -7.60 -4.52
N PHE A 36 -11.72 -8.07 -3.38
CA PHE A 36 -10.30 -8.22 -3.09
C PHE A 36 -10.07 -9.37 -2.13
N ILE A 37 -8.87 -9.92 -2.17
CA ILE A 37 -8.43 -10.96 -1.24
C ILE A 37 -7.17 -10.44 -0.56
N PRO A 38 -7.24 -10.07 0.74
CA PRO A 38 -6.05 -9.61 1.45
C PRO A 38 -5.19 -10.83 1.81
N VAL A 39 -3.91 -10.75 1.50
CA VAL A 39 -2.96 -11.81 1.83
C VAL A 39 -1.80 -11.30 2.68
N GLY A 40 -1.89 -10.08 3.17
CA GLY A 40 -0.96 -9.52 4.14
C GLY A 40 0.48 -9.60 3.68
N SER A 41 1.33 -10.08 4.57
CA SER A 41 2.76 -10.20 4.31
C SER A 41 3.17 -11.61 3.91
N ALA A 42 2.28 -12.35 3.25
CA ALA A 42 2.59 -13.72 2.85
C ALA A 42 3.84 -13.78 1.97
N THR A 43 4.76 -14.65 2.36
CA THR A 43 6.03 -14.81 1.65
C THR A 43 5.81 -15.31 0.24
N ARG A 44 6.48 -14.69 -0.72
CA ARG A 44 6.50 -15.11 -2.13
C ARG A 44 7.86 -15.67 -2.49
N ARG A 45 7.86 -16.75 -3.27
CA ARG A 45 9.10 -17.39 -3.72
C ARG A 45 9.05 -17.62 -5.20
N ALA A 46 10.14 -17.30 -5.90
CA ALA A 46 10.28 -17.61 -7.31
C ALA A 46 10.68 -19.08 -7.45
N LYS A 47 10.03 -19.80 -8.37
CA LYS A 47 10.25 -21.24 -8.58
C LYS A 47 11.68 -21.59 -8.98
N GLU A 48 12.33 -20.74 -9.73
CA GLU A 48 13.62 -21.01 -10.34
C GLU A 48 14.82 -20.41 -9.61
N LYS A 49 14.57 -19.65 -8.55
CA LYS A 49 15.62 -18.96 -7.81
C LYS A 49 15.26 -18.91 -6.34
N SER A 50 16.28 -18.88 -5.50
CA SER A 50 16.08 -18.69 -4.06
C SER A 50 15.66 -17.26 -3.71
N VAL A 51 14.96 -16.58 -4.61
CA VAL A 51 14.48 -15.22 -4.38
C VAL A 51 13.10 -15.29 -3.76
N SER A 52 12.96 -14.64 -2.62
CA SER A 52 11.68 -14.50 -1.95
C SER A 52 11.55 -13.09 -1.44
N PHE A 53 10.32 -12.65 -1.21
CA PHE A 53 10.07 -11.38 -0.53
C PHE A 53 8.76 -11.45 0.25
N GLU A 54 8.66 -10.59 1.23
CA GLU A 54 7.46 -10.43 2.04
C GLU A 54 7.06 -8.96 1.98
N PRO A 55 6.00 -8.62 1.21
CA PRO A 55 5.47 -7.27 1.27
C PRO A 55 4.85 -7.02 2.63
N ASP A 56 4.72 -5.78 3.05
CA ASP A 56 4.05 -5.48 4.32
C ASP A 56 2.56 -5.80 4.23
N GLU A 57 1.95 -5.46 3.11
CA GLU A 57 0.57 -5.84 2.78
C GLU A 57 0.48 -6.16 1.29
N SER A 58 -0.43 -7.06 0.92
CA SER A 58 -0.66 -7.37 -0.48
C SER A 58 -2.10 -7.83 -0.69
N TYR A 59 -2.57 -7.69 -1.93
CA TYR A 59 -3.96 -7.98 -2.29
C TYR A 59 -4.06 -8.57 -3.67
N TYR A 60 -4.90 -9.60 -3.81
CA TYR A 60 -5.46 -9.91 -5.13
C TYR A 60 -6.66 -9.01 -5.33
N ILE A 61 -6.76 -8.39 -6.48
CA ILE A 61 -7.92 -7.58 -6.83
C ILE A 61 -8.81 -8.41 -7.75
N GLY A 62 -10.02 -8.66 -7.29
CA GLY A 62 -10.92 -9.60 -7.95
C GLY A 62 -10.65 -11.01 -7.47
N GLU A 63 -10.16 -11.87 -8.33
CA GLU A 63 -9.90 -13.26 -8.03
C GLU A 63 -8.44 -13.53 -7.67
N LYS A 64 -8.21 -14.66 -7.02
CA LYS A 64 -6.85 -15.13 -6.77
C LYS A 64 -6.14 -15.44 -8.09
N LYS A 65 -4.90 -15.00 -8.19
CA LYS A 65 -4.03 -15.21 -9.36
C LYS A 65 -2.73 -15.85 -8.89
N GLU A 66 -1.78 -15.98 -9.79
CA GLU A 66 -0.47 -16.49 -9.42
C GLU A 66 0.23 -15.57 -8.42
N ASN A 67 0.13 -14.27 -8.63
CA ASN A 67 0.73 -13.26 -7.74
C ASN A 67 -0.26 -12.14 -7.47
N PRO A 68 -0.14 -11.45 -6.33
CA PRO A 68 -1.04 -10.34 -6.03
C PRO A 68 -0.94 -9.21 -7.07
N ASP A 69 -2.02 -8.45 -7.19
CA ASP A 69 -2.07 -7.29 -8.08
C ASP A 69 -1.47 -6.05 -7.43
N LEU A 70 -1.56 -5.96 -6.11
CA LEU A 70 -1.14 -4.78 -5.35
C LEU A 70 -0.27 -5.21 -4.18
N ALA A 71 0.84 -4.53 -4.00
CA ALA A 71 1.67 -4.67 -2.83
C ALA A 71 1.90 -3.30 -2.19
N ILE A 72 1.98 -3.29 -0.86
CA ILE A 72 2.24 -2.08 -0.10
C ILE A 72 3.43 -2.33 0.79
N GLU A 73 4.34 -1.38 0.82
CA GLU A 73 5.48 -1.44 1.70
C GLU A 73 5.65 -0.11 2.42
N VAL A 74 5.87 -0.20 3.72
CA VAL A 74 6.05 0.98 4.58
C VAL A 74 7.52 1.09 4.93
N ASN A 75 8.13 2.17 4.49
CA ASN A 75 9.51 2.51 4.84
C ASN A 75 9.49 3.72 5.74
N ILE A 76 9.96 3.55 6.97
CA ILE A 76 10.01 4.66 7.91
C ILE A 76 11.18 5.59 7.55
N THR A 77 12.25 5.04 7.01
CA THR A 77 13.43 5.81 6.63
C THR A 77 13.48 6.11 5.13
N SER A 78 14.04 5.20 4.33
CA SER A 78 14.17 5.41 2.87
C SER A 78 14.53 4.08 2.21
N GLY A 79 14.67 4.09 0.87
CA GLY A 79 15.17 2.93 0.13
C GLY A 79 14.12 2.21 -0.70
N SER A 80 12.99 2.85 -1.01
CA SER A 80 11.90 2.21 -1.75
C SER A 80 12.32 1.73 -3.13
N ILE A 81 13.08 2.54 -3.86
CA ILE A 81 13.45 2.23 -5.25
C ILE A 81 14.26 0.94 -5.35
N ASP A 82 15.13 0.69 -4.38
CA ASP A 82 16.00 -0.48 -4.38
C ASP A 82 15.21 -1.80 -4.25
N LYS A 83 13.97 -1.72 -3.81
CA LYS A 83 13.13 -2.91 -3.61
C LYS A 83 12.32 -3.28 -4.84
N LEU A 84 12.22 -2.41 -5.83
CA LEU A 84 11.37 -2.64 -7.01
C LEU A 84 11.77 -3.89 -7.80
N GLU A 85 13.05 -4.23 -7.84
CA GLU A 85 13.49 -5.43 -8.55
C GLU A 85 12.86 -6.71 -8.01
N LYS A 86 12.64 -6.79 -6.70
CA LYS A 86 11.99 -7.94 -6.08
C LYS A 86 10.55 -8.05 -6.55
N TYR A 87 9.83 -6.93 -6.55
CA TYR A 87 8.44 -6.90 -6.97
C TYR A 87 8.28 -7.24 -8.45
N LYS A 88 9.24 -6.81 -9.26
CA LYS A 88 9.25 -7.10 -10.69
C LYS A 88 9.28 -8.59 -10.98
N ARG A 89 10.05 -9.36 -10.21
CA ARG A 89 10.17 -10.81 -10.38
C ARG A 89 8.85 -11.54 -10.16
N PHE A 90 7.95 -10.93 -9.40
CA PHE A 90 6.64 -11.51 -9.09
C PHE A 90 5.52 -10.83 -9.88
N ASN A 91 5.87 -9.99 -10.86
CA ASN A 91 4.91 -9.31 -11.74
C ASN A 91 3.80 -8.58 -10.97
N ILE A 92 4.15 -7.94 -9.88
CA ILE A 92 3.17 -7.17 -9.10
C ILE A 92 2.77 -5.94 -9.91
N THR A 93 1.49 -5.80 -10.18
CA THR A 93 0.99 -4.76 -11.09
C THR A 93 1.23 -3.36 -10.57
N GLU A 94 0.89 -3.09 -9.30
CA GLU A 94 1.16 -1.79 -8.68
C GLU A 94 1.79 -1.99 -7.31
N VAL A 95 2.73 -1.14 -6.98
CA VAL A 95 3.41 -1.14 -5.70
C VAL A 95 3.30 0.26 -5.10
N LEU A 96 2.83 0.32 -3.86
CA LEU A 96 2.72 1.56 -3.11
C LEU A 96 3.76 1.53 -1.99
N PHE A 97 4.61 2.55 -1.97
CA PHE A 97 5.57 2.74 -0.89
C PHE A 97 5.16 3.92 -0.04
N TRP A 98 5.04 3.71 1.25
CA TRP A 98 4.95 4.82 2.20
C TRP A 98 6.36 5.18 2.63
N GLU A 99 6.76 6.41 2.33
CA GLU A 99 8.10 6.89 2.64
C GLU A 99 8.03 8.40 2.90
N LYS A 100 8.60 8.84 4.01
CA LYS A 100 8.64 10.27 4.37
C LYS A 100 7.25 10.91 4.37
N ASN A 101 6.28 10.21 4.95
CA ASN A 101 4.90 10.68 5.06
C ASN A 101 4.23 10.95 3.71
N GLN A 102 4.62 10.19 2.69
CA GLN A 102 4.06 10.26 1.34
C GLN A 102 3.83 8.86 0.80
N LEU A 103 2.95 8.75 -0.19
CA LEU A 103 2.79 7.53 -0.95
C LEU A 103 3.43 7.69 -2.32
N LEU A 104 4.34 6.80 -2.64
CA LEU A 104 4.96 6.72 -3.95
C LEU A 104 4.34 5.52 -4.67
N LEU A 105 3.81 5.76 -5.86
CA LEU A 105 3.13 4.73 -6.63
C LEU A 105 3.98 4.33 -7.82
N TYR A 106 4.12 3.01 -8.03
CA TYR A 106 4.83 2.47 -9.18
C TYR A 106 3.95 1.45 -9.88
N ARG A 107 3.93 1.52 -11.20
CA ARG A 107 3.19 0.56 -12.02
C ARG A 107 4.13 -0.17 -12.95
N LEU A 108 3.96 -1.48 -13.03
CA LEU A 108 4.74 -2.33 -13.93
C LEU A 108 4.26 -2.12 -15.37
N LYS A 109 5.17 -1.65 -16.23
CA LYS A 109 4.91 -1.43 -17.66
C LYS A 109 6.09 -1.98 -18.45
N ASN A 110 5.81 -2.96 -19.32
CA ASN A 110 6.84 -3.54 -20.21
C ASN A 110 8.09 -3.95 -19.44
N ASP A 111 7.93 -4.71 -18.35
CA ASP A 111 9.01 -5.25 -17.52
C ASP A 111 9.77 -4.22 -16.69
N ASN A 112 9.29 -2.98 -16.62
CA ASN A 112 9.89 -1.96 -15.76
C ASN A 112 8.81 -1.20 -15.01
N TYR A 113 9.15 -0.78 -13.78
CA TYR A 113 8.25 0.05 -13.00
C TYR A 113 8.42 1.50 -13.39
N GLU A 114 7.30 2.16 -13.60
CA GLU A 114 7.24 3.60 -13.80
C GLU A 114 6.54 4.22 -12.61
N GLN A 115 7.06 5.34 -12.13
CA GLN A 115 6.39 6.10 -11.09
C GLN A 115 5.17 6.80 -11.69
N ILE A 116 4.03 6.66 -11.03
CA ILE A 116 2.78 7.28 -11.44
C ILE A 116 2.23 8.14 -10.31
N ASN A 117 1.42 9.14 -10.65
CA ASN A 117 0.81 10.04 -9.68
C ASN A 117 -0.58 9.59 -9.27
N GLN A 118 -1.20 8.74 -10.06
CA GLN A 118 -2.53 8.23 -9.82
C GLN A 118 -2.55 6.74 -10.09
N SER A 119 -3.21 5.98 -9.22
CA SER A 119 -3.35 4.54 -9.42
C SER A 119 -4.15 4.25 -10.68
N GLU A 120 -3.69 3.29 -11.48
CA GLU A 120 -4.44 2.81 -12.63
C GLU A 120 -5.35 1.65 -12.26
N LEU A 121 -5.01 0.90 -11.21
CA LEU A 121 -5.92 -0.11 -10.65
C LEU A 121 -7.13 0.55 -10.01
N PHE A 122 -6.94 1.68 -9.38
CA PHE A 122 -7.98 2.40 -8.64
C PHE A 122 -8.01 3.86 -9.08
N PRO A 123 -8.57 4.14 -10.28
CA PRO A 123 -8.51 5.52 -10.82
C PRO A 123 -9.23 6.56 -9.95
N ASP A 124 -10.19 6.11 -9.15
CA ASP A 124 -10.97 7.00 -8.28
C ASP A 124 -10.36 7.17 -6.90
N LEU A 125 -9.24 6.50 -6.60
CA LEU A 125 -8.58 6.62 -5.30
C LEU A 125 -7.82 7.93 -5.23
N ASP A 126 -8.25 8.80 -4.32
CA ASP A 126 -7.59 10.08 -4.07
C ASP A 126 -6.39 9.84 -3.15
N ILE A 127 -5.20 9.84 -3.74
CA ILE A 127 -3.95 9.55 -3.01
C ILE A 127 -3.66 10.62 -1.96
N SER A 128 -3.87 11.89 -2.29
CA SER A 128 -3.64 12.98 -1.33
C SER A 128 -4.56 12.86 -0.12
N LEU A 129 -5.82 12.52 -0.36
CA LEU A 129 -6.78 12.28 0.71
C LEU A 129 -6.35 11.11 1.59
N LEU A 130 -5.93 10.00 0.96
CA LEU A 130 -5.45 8.84 1.70
C LEU A 130 -4.28 9.19 2.61
N VAL A 131 -3.29 9.89 2.07
CA VAL A 131 -2.11 10.31 2.85
C VAL A 131 -2.52 11.17 4.03
N SER A 132 -3.38 12.18 3.81
CA SER A 132 -3.80 13.08 4.89
C SER A 132 -4.55 12.31 5.98
N CYS A 133 -5.36 11.34 5.61
CA CYS A 133 -6.10 10.53 6.58
C CYS A 133 -5.20 9.58 7.35
N VAL A 134 -4.18 9.00 6.71
CA VAL A 134 -3.19 8.15 7.41
C VAL A 134 -2.47 8.94 8.50
N LEU A 135 -2.24 10.22 8.27
CA LEU A 135 -1.52 11.09 9.20
C LEU A 135 -2.40 11.65 10.33
N MET A 136 -3.69 11.39 10.31
CA MET A 136 -4.59 11.90 11.36
C MET A 136 -4.38 11.13 12.67
N PRO A 137 -4.45 11.84 13.83
CA PRO A 137 -4.25 11.16 15.12
C PRO A 137 -5.38 10.21 15.52
N SER A 138 -6.59 10.43 15.03
CA SER A 138 -7.75 9.62 15.37
C SER A 138 -8.19 8.77 14.19
N ILE A 139 -8.25 7.46 14.38
CA ILE A 139 -8.71 6.54 13.33
C ILE A 139 -10.19 6.79 13.00
N ILE A 140 -10.99 7.16 13.98
CA ILE A 140 -12.40 7.49 13.76
C ILE A 140 -12.52 8.72 12.86
N ASP A 141 -11.73 9.75 13.14
CA ASP A 141 -11.74 10.96 12.32
C ASP A 141 -11.19 10.69 10.92
N ALA A 142 -10.15 9.88 10.82
CA ALA A 142 -9.60 9.46 9.53
C ALA A 142 -10.66 8.77 8.67
N ARG A 143 -11.40 7.85 9.26
CA ARG A 143 -12.49 7.16 8.55
C ARG A 143 -13.55 8.15 8.06
N LYS A 144 -13.99 9.05 8.93
CA LYS A 144 -15.00 10.05 8.56
C LYS A 144 -14.53 10.91 7.39
N GLN A 145 -13.33 11.44 7.51
CA GLN A 145 -12.78 12.32 6.48
C GLN A 145 -12.59 11.59 5.15
N PHE A 146 -12.12 10.35 5.22
CA PHE A 146 -11.90 9.55 4.02
C PHE A 146 -13.22 9.25 3.29
N LEU A 147 -14.25 8.86 4.05
CA LEU A 147 -15.58 8.62 3.48
C LEU A 147 -16.17 9.89 2.86
N GLN A 148 -16.07 11.02 3.54
CA GLN A 148 -16.55 12.29 3.02
C GLN A 148 -15.85 12.67 1.71
N GLY A 149 -14.54 12.49 1.67
CA GLY A 149 -13.76 12.81 0.47
C GLY A 149 -14.09 11.92 -0.70
N MET A 150 -14.37 10.63 -0.46
CA MET A 150 -14.77 9.71 -1.53
C MET A 150 -16.12 10.05 -2.15
N ASN A 151 -16.99 10.66 -1.39
CA ASN A 151 -18.37 10.95 -1.82
C ASN A 151 -18.55 12.36 -2.40
N GLN A 152 -17.46 13.07 -2.59
CA GLN A 152 -17.51 14.41 -3.22
C GLN A 152 -17.25 14.36 -4.72
#